data_f2eb871cbeb031aed47ca0ab0664d133
#
_entry.id   f2eb871cbeb031aed47ca0ab0664d133
#
_cell.length_a   1.000
_cell.length_b   1.000
_cell.length_c   1.000
_cell.angle_alpha   90.00
_cell.angle_beta   90.00
_cell.angle_gamma   90.00
#
_symmetry.space_group_name_H-M   'P 1'
#
loop_
_entity.id
_entity.type
_entity.pdbx_description
1 polymer ?
#
loop_
_entity_poly.entity_id
_entity_poly.type
_entity_poly.pdbx_seq_one_letter_code
_entity_poly.pdbx_strand_id
1 'polypeptide(L)'
;MSQPRTLNSAITVVPPVELPSETYAGSPDFIATSPFSTATAQNRADPAFSESDVMPWINIFFDRLYPTLPIVNRFALYRDIVGRRQSRDPDFAAMVLSLSALALIQPVLREEHESMPSRTALATKMLQAAIKLRTHTFGENLSVVSVVSSFFMFAALFGLGNQNAAWLRLREAVECGKMIGLHQPDTYKYLTRDEKGPRFRLFLILSVTERGYALQRNHYISFTGQHLSKMDGIYREIETAATSQISSILVHDDKDVTAMRGLLQLMKLFDSVDEDIIPCWNRSCSIAHGSCTRLNAAQVHRVYNAVSEAMPPTRARYPAHPGQNHLDADPSAVQHSGTTLNDPQWADCFVLQQWLLVRLWVSCLTHDLLDEDSSLHFMKSGFAVSVAATVWEQCRQLETRVLEVHGIGMIERLFDVAMGVCMAIEHCKGLDRAYATTAGHATLQHYFVLLDHLRNGGHTYSSTLREAYDSIQT
;
A
#
# COMPACT_ATOMS: atom_id res chain seq x y z
N MET A 1 -11.24 45.22 2.30
CA MET A 1 -10.67 44.39 3.34
C MET A 1 -11.61 43.20 3.53
N SER A 2 -11.49 42.20 2.72
CA SER A 2 -12.32 40.98 2.78
C SER A 2 -11.49 39.92 3.51
N GLN A 3 -12.06 39.38 4.58
CA GLN A 3 -11.42 38.31 5.35
C GLN A 3 -11.19 37.06 4.49
N PRO A 4 -10.05 36.36 4.61
CA PRO A 4 -9.81 35.10 3.91
C PRO A 4 -10.76 34.05 4.47
N ARG A 5 -11.56 33.45 3.59
CA ARG A 5 -12.34 32.25 3.89
C ARG A 5 -11.35 31.12 4.23
N THR A 6 -11.47 30.59 5.42
CA THR A 6 -10.69 29.48 5.94
C THR A 6 -10.97 28.21 5.11
N LEU A 7 -9.98 27.79 4.32
CA LEU A 7 -9.90 26.49 3.62
C LEU A 7 -9.72 25.34 4.62
N ASN A 8 -10.74 25.03 5.38
CA ASN A 8 -10.64 23.98 6.40
C ASN A 8 -11.23 22.62 5.98
N SER A 9 -11.58 22.39 4.69
CA SER A 9 -12.36 21.19 4.37
C SER A 9 -12.03 20.42 3.09
N ALA A 10 -11.05 20.76 2.27
CA ALA A 10 -10.93 20.16 0.93
C ALA A 10 -9.91 19.00 0.77
N ILE A 11 -9.05 18.72 1.73
CA ILE A 11 -8.39 17.41 1.86
C ILE A 11 -8.78 16.85 3.22
N THR A 12 -10.04 16.79 3.44
CA THR A 12 -10.61 16.00 4.52
C THR A 12 -10.46 14.55 4.08
N VAL A 13 -9.75 13.76 4.87
CA VAL A 13 -9.99 12.33 4.98
C VAL A 13 -11.45 12.10 4.64
N VAL A 14 -11.77 11.37 3.56
CA VAL A 14 -13.15 10.97 3.28
C VAL A 14 -13.66 10.42 4.61
N PRO A 15 -14.68 11.04 5.25
CA PRO A 15 -15.18 10.54 6.51
C PRO A 15 -15.61 9.10 6.27
N PRO A 16 -15.45 8.20 7.23
CA PRO A 16 -15.95 6.85 7.09
C PRO A 16 -17.42 6.96 6.70
N VAL A 17 -17.81 6.29 5.61
CA VAL A 17 -19.20 6.20 5.17
C VAL A 17 -19.96 5.64 6.36
N GLU A 18 -20.75 6.46 7.03
CA GLU A 18 -21.68 6.03 8.06
C GLU A 18 -22.74 5.17 7.39
N LEU A 19 -22.60 3.87 7.54
CA LEU A 19 -23.71 2.95 7.30
C LEU A 19 -24.82 3.26 8.34
N PRO A 20 -26.11 3.21 7.96
CA PRO A 20 -27.20 3.51 8.86
C PRO A 20 -27.09 2.69 10.13
N SER A 21 -27.06 3.35 11.27
CA SER A 21 -27.07 2.74 12.59
C SER A 21 -28.39 2.03 12.82
N GLU A 22 -28.39 0.70 12.76
CA GLU A 22 -29.46 -0.07 13.38
C GLU A 22 -29.33 0.08 14.89
N THR A 23 -30.30 0.75 15.48
CA THR A 23 -30.45 0.94 16.92
C THR A 23 -30.70 -0.38 17.60
N TYR A 24 -29.68 -0.91 18.26
CA TYR A 24 -29.88 -1.95 19.29
C TYR A 24 -30.13 -1.28 20.63
N ALA A 25 -31.39 -1.25 21.02
CA ALA A 25 -31.80 -1.00 22.40
C ALA A 25 -31.67 -2.29 23.20
N GLY A 26 -30.79 -2.33 24.19
CA GLY A 26 -30.62 -3.43 25.12
C GLY A 26 -29.91 -2.95 26.40
N SER A 27 -30.66 -2.92 27.50
CA SER A 27 -30.26 -2.48 28.82
C SER A 27 -29.11 -3.25 29.47
N PRO A 28 -28.42 -2.66 30.45
CA PRO A 28 -27.26 -3.27 31.08
C PRO A 28 -27.67 -4.07 32.31
N ASP A 29 -27.21 -5.31 32.42
CA ASP A 29 -27.07 -5.99 33.70
C ASP A 29 -25.68 -6.59 33.83
N PHE A 30 -24.83 -5.88 34.57
CA PHE A 30 -23.56 -6.41 35.06
C PHE A 30 -23.81 -7.12 36.39
N ILE A 31 -23.66 -8.43 36.41
CA ILE A 31 -23.39 -9.17 37.65
C ILE A 31 -22.18 -10.08 37.39
N ALA A 32 -21.13 -9.79 38.13
CA ALA A 32 -19.92 -10.58 38.23
C ALA A 32 -20.20 -11.89 38.98
N THR A 33 -19.83 -13.03 38.38
CA THR A 33 -19.45 -14.22 39.15
C THR A 33 -18.37 -14.98 38.39
N SER A 34 -17.18 -15.00 38.97
CA SER A 34 -16.14 -15.99 38.68
C SER A 34 -16.58 -17.34 39.28
N PRO A 35 -16.30 -18.46 38.63
CA PRO A 35 -15.26 -19.31 39.18
C PRO A 35 -14.30 -19.87 38.13
N PHE A 36 -13.03 -19.85 38.45
CA PHE A 36 -12.01 -20.66 37.83
C PHE A 36 -12.45 -22.14 37.89
N SER A 37 -12.77 -22.70 36.75
CA SER A 37 -12.91 -24.14 36.57
C SER A 37 -11.86 -24.58 35.54
N THR A 38 -10.86 -25.28 36.03
CA THR A 38 -9.92 -26.04 35.24
C THR A 38 -10.67 -27.14 34.49
N ALA A 39 -11.10 -26.83 33.29
CA ALA A 39 -11.55 -27.83 32.33
C ALA A 39 -10.54 -27.87 31.20
N THR A 40 -9.66 -28.83 31.25
CA THR A 40 -8.93 -29.37 30.08
C THR A 40 -9.97 -29.89 29.08
N ALA A 41 -10.62 -28.99 28.38
CA ALA A 41 -11.42 -29.35 27.21
C ALA A 41 -10.50 -29.34 25.99
N GLN A 42 -10.17 -30.54 25.55
CA GLN A 42 -9.78 -30.79 24.14
C GLN A 42 -10.97 -30.36 23.24
N ASN A 43 -11.11 -29.05 23.03
CA ASN A 43 -11.92 -28.54 21.93
C ASN A 43 -11.09 -28.77 20.65
N ARG A 44 -11.17 -29.97 20.09
CA ARG A 44 -11.04 -30.17 18.66
C ARG A 44 -12.18 -29.36 18.03
N ALA A 45 -11.93 -28.08 17.76
CA ALA A 45 -12.77 -27.34 16.86
C ALA A 45 -12.71 -28.10 15.52
N ASP A 46 -13.83 -28.70 15.11
CA ASP A 46 -14.02 -29.08 13.72
C ASP A 46 -13.61 -27.89 12.88
N PRO A 47 -12.63 -28.02 11.97
CA PRO A 47 -12.20 -26.88 11.19
C PRO A 47 -13.41 -26.41 10.38
N ALA A 48 -13.90 -25.19 10.68
CA ALA A 48 -15.05 -24.60 10.00
C ALA A 48 -14.86 -24.52 8.48
N PHE A 49 -13.61 -24.77 8.01
CA PHE A 49 -13.23 -24.80 6.60
C PHE A 49 -12.26 -25.96 6.35
N SER A 50 -12.53 -26.71 5.29
CA SER A 50 -11.70 -27.80 4.80
C SER A 50 -10.57 -27.28 3.90
N GLU A 51 -9.63 -28.14 3.57
CA GLU A 51 -8.59 -27.84 2.57
C GLU A 51 -9.17 -27.42 1.22
N SER A 52 -10.24 -28.08 0.77
CA SER A 52 -10.94 -27.76 -0.48
C SER A 52 -11.56 -26.36 -0.48
N ASP A 53 -11.90 -25.81 0.67
CA ASP A 53 -12.50 -24.47 0.78
C ASP A 53 -11.45 -23.36 0.64
N VAL A 54 -10.19 -23.61 1.00
CA VAL A 54 -9.13 -22.58 1.03
C VAL A 54 -8.18 -22.67 -0.18
N MET A 55 -7.92 -23.86 -0.71
CA MET A 55 -6.92 -24.06 -1.78
C MET A 55 -7.17 -23.24 -3.06
N PRO A 56 -8.42 -23.05 -3.55
CA PRO A 56 -8.64 -22.21 -4.72
C PRO A 56 -8.18 -20.77 -4.50
N TRP A 57 -8.39 -20.22 -3.31
CA TRP A 57 -8.03 -18.85 -2.95
C TRP A 57 -6.54 -18.69 -2.72
N ILE A 58 -5.88 -19.71 -2.16
CA ILE A 58 -4.41 -19.75 -2.04
C ILE A 58 -3.76 -19.73 -3.44
N ASN A 59 -4.31 -20.47 -4.39
CA ASN A 59 -3.84 -20.44 -5.78
C ASN A 59 -3.98 -19.05 -6.40
N ILE A 60 -5.14 -18.39 -6.23
CA ILE A 60 -5.38 -17.01 -6.67
C ILE A 60 -4.39 -16.04 -6.01
N PHE A 61 -4.10 -16.21 -4.72
CA PHE A 61 -3.11 -15.39 -4.03
C PHE A 61 -1.74 -15.49 -4.71
N PHE A 62 -1.24 -16.69 -4.95
CA PHE A 62 0.08 -16.86 -5.58
C PHE A 62 0.12 -16.43 -7.05
N ASP A 63 -1.00 -16.53 -7.74
CA ASP A 63 -1.08 -16.12 -9.13
C ASP A 63 -1.15 -14.60 -9.29
N ARG A 64 -1.94 -13.92 -8.45
CA ARG A 64 -2.31 -12.52 -8.66
C ARG A 64 -1.75 -11.55 -7.63
N LEU A 65 -1.64 -11.95 -6.34
CA LEU A 65 -1.22 -11.08 -5.24
C LEU A 65 0.24 -11.25 -4.86
N TYR A 66 0.79 -12.44 -4.98
CA TYR A 66 2.16 -12.71 -4.59
C TYR A 66 3.20 -11.79 -5.24
N PRO A 67 3.08 -11.39 -6.52
CA PRO A 67 4.00 -10.44 -7.13
C PRO A 67 4.11 -9.09 -6.40
N THR A 68 3.08 -8.69 -5.66
CA THR A 68 3.06 -7.44 -4.88
C THR A 68 3.16 -7.69 -3.37
N LEU A 69 2.83 -8.90 -2.90
CA LEU A 69 2.83 -9.29 -1.48
C LEU A 69 3.62 -10.59 -1.25
N PRO A 70 4.95 -10.62 -1.46
CA PRO A 70 5.76 -11.84 -1.37
C PRO A 70 6.07 -12.23 0.08
N ILE A 71 5.04 -12.36 0.94
CA ILE A 71 5.21 -12.60 2.38
C ILE A 71 5.46 -14.07 2.69
N VAL A 72 4.71 -14.99 2.04
CA VAL A 72 4.72 -16.41 2.38
C VAL A 72 5.39 -17.23 1.30
N ASN A 73 6.14 -18.23 1.74
CA ASN A 73 6.75 -19.19 0.84
C ASN A 73 5.69 -20.17 0.33
N ARG A 74 5.53 -20.26 -1.00
CA ARG A 74 4.55 -21.14 -1.64
C ARG A 74 4.73 -22.59 -1.23
N PHE A 75 5.94 -23.11 -1.38
CA PHE A 75 6.23 -24.52 -1.08
C PHE A 75 5.97 -24.85 0.40
N ALA A 76 6.46 -24.01 1.31
CA ALA A 76 6.26 -24.21 2.74
C ALA A 76 4.77 -24.17 3.11
N LEU A 77 4.00 -23.23 2.55
CA LEU A 77 2.57 -23.11 2.81
C LEU A 77 1.81 -24.36 2.35
N TYR A 78 2.05 -24.83 1.12
CA TYR A 78 1.40 -26.05 0.63
C TYR A 78 1.78 -27.28 1.45
N ARG A 79 3.07 -27.48 1.75
CA ARG A 79 3.54 -28.59 2.60
C ARG A 79 2.82 -28.57 3.96
N ASP A 80 2.72 -27.43 4.58
CA ASP A 80 2.14 -27.27 5.92
C ASP A 80 0.63 -27.51 5.90
N ILE A 81 -0.08 -27.10 4.84
CA ILE A 81 -1.52 -27.36 4.64
C ILE A 81 -1.76 -28.86 4.43
N VAL A 82 -1.03 -29.51 3.52
CA VAL A 82 -1.13 -30.96 3.28
C VAL A 82 -0.77 -31.74 4.56
N GLY A 83 0.21 -31.26 5.32
CA GLY A 83 0.56 -31.79 6.64
C GLY A 83 -0.47 -31.50 7.74
N ARG A 84 -1.61 -30.88 7.41
CA ARG A 84 -2.71 -30.53 8.33
C ARG A 84 -2.25 -29.69 9.54
N ARG A 85 -1.28 -28.78 9.32
CA ARG A 85 -0.81 -27.88 10.38
C ARG A 85 -1.95 -27.02 10.93
N GLN A 86 -2.91 -26.62 10.10
CA GLN A 86 -4.09 -25.83 10.49
C GLN A 86 -4.96 -26.50 11.57
N SER A 87 -4.89 -27.82 11.71
CA SER A 87 -5.66 -28.55 12.76
C SER A 87 -4.95 -28.54 14.12
N ARG A 88 -3.69 -28.12 14.18
CA ARG A 88 -2.85 -28.18 15.39
C ARG A 88 -2.31 -26.82 15.81
N ASP A 89 -2.28 -25.85 14.88
CA ASP A 89 -1.73 -24.51 15.04
C ASP A 89 -2.82 -23.47 14.70
N PRO A 90 -3.47 -22.89 15.71
CA PRO A 90 -4.54 -21.91 15.50
C PRO A 90 -4.07 -20.64 14.78
N ASP A 91 -2.84 -20.18 15.01
CA ASP A 91 -2.28 -19.02 14.35
C ASP A 91 -2.07 -19.28 12.85
N PHE A 92 -1.58 -20.49 12.52
CA PHE A 92 -1.45 -20.91 11.13
C PHE A 92 -2.82 -21.05 10.45
N ALA A 93 -3.81 -21.61 11.13
CA ALA A 93 -5.18 -21.70 10.60
C ALA A 93 -5.77 -20.29 10.36
N ALA A 94 -5.59 -19.38 11.31
CA ALA A 94 -6.04 -17.99 11.17
C ALA A 94 -5.32 -17.27 10.01
N MET A 95 -4.03 -17.53 9.81
CA MET A 95 -3.27 -16.99 8.69
C MET A 95 -3.82 -17.50 7.34
N VAL A 96 -4.06 -18.79 7.20
CA VAL A 96 -4.61 -19.40 5.97
C VAL A 96 -5.99 -18.83 5.64
N LEU A 97 -6.87 -18.70 6.63
CA LEU A 97 -8.21 -18.12 6.45
C LEU A 97 -8.14 -16.63 6.07
N SER A 98 -7.26 -15.86 6.69
CA SER A 98 -7.10 -14.43 6.41
C SER A 98 -6.51 -14.18 5.01
N LEU A 99 -5.54 -15.00 4.58
CA LEU A 99 -4.99 -15.00 3.23
C LEU A 99 -6.08 -15.34 2.21
N SER A 100 -6.89 -16.36 2.48
CA SER A 100 -7.99 -16.77 1.62
C SER A 100 -9.06 -15.69 1.51
N ALA A 101 -9.39 -15.02 2.62
CA ALA A 101 -10.30 -13.89 2.65
C ALA A 101 -9.78 -12.71 1.79
N LEU A 102 -8.48 -12.40 1.88
CA LEU A 102 -7.88 -11.38 1.03
C LEU A 102 -7.99 -11.75 -0.45
N ALA A 103 -7.66 -12.99 -0.82
CA ALA A 103 -7.74 -13.46 -2.21
C ALA A 103 -9.18 -13.51 -2.76
N LEU A 104 -10.18 -13.69 -1.89
CA LEU A 104 -11.60 -13.60 -2.25
C LEU A 104 -12.02 -12.21 -2.71
N ILE A 105 -11.49 -11.17 -2.07
CA ILE A 105 -11.90 -9.78 -2.31
C ILE A 105 -10.92 -9.00 -3.18
N GLN A 106 -9.66 -9.46 -3.31
CA GLN A 106 -8.60 -8.80 -4.07
C GLN A 106 -7.62 -9.82 -4.68
N PRO A 107 -7.13 -9.58 -5.90
CA PRO A 107 -7.77 -8.77 -6.92
C PRO A 107 -8.93 -9.54 -7.53
N VAL A 108 -10.05 -8.86 -7.76
CA VAL A 108 -11.18 -9.43 -8.47
C VAL A 108 -11.16 -8.88 -9.89
N LEU A 109 -11.10 -9.75 -10.87
CA LEU A 109 -11.15 -9.37 -12.28
C LEU A 109 -12.57 -8.87 -12.63
N ARG A 110 -12.67 -8.05 -13.69
CA ARG A 110 -13.95 -7.47 -14.11
C ARG A 110 -15.01 -8.54 -14.40
N GLU A 111 -14.59 -9.64 -14.98
CA GLU A 111 -15.45 -10.80 -15.31
C GLU A 111 -15.99 -11.51 -14.05
N GLU A 112 -15.34 -11.30 -12.90
CA GLU A 112 -15.70 -11.91 -11.62
C GLU A 112 -16.61 -11.00 -10.76
N HIS A 113 -16.96 -9.79 -11.23
CA HIS A 113 -17.72 -8.81 -10.44
C HIS A 113 -19.10 -9.29 -10.02
N GLU A 114 -19.79 -10.09 -10.85
CA GLU A 114 -21.10 -10.66 -10.50
C GLU A 114 -21.03 -11.58 -9.28
N SER A 115 -19.87 -12.20 -9.01
CA SER A 115 -19.66 -13.06 -7.85
C SER A 115 -19.29 -12.31 -6.56
N MET A 116 -19.11 -10.97 -6.63
CA MET A 116 -18.64 -10.17 -5.48
C MET A 116 -19.49 -10.31 -4.21
N PRO A 117 -20.85 -10.30 -4.26
CA PRO A 117 -21.63 -10.45 -3.03
C PRO A 117 -21.37 -11.77 -2.32
N SER A 118 -21.27 -12.88 -3.04
CA SER A 118 -20.98 -14.21 -2.48
C SER A 118 -19.54 -14.32 -1.99
N ARG A 119 -18.57 -13.75 -2.71
CA ARG A 119 -17.16 -13.71 -2.31
C ARG A 119 -16.97 -12.88 -1.05
N THR A 120 -17.62 -11.72 -0.94
CA THR A 120 -17.60 -10.87 0.24
C THR A 120 -18.18 -11.56 1.47
N ALA A 121 -19.33 -12.25 1.29
CA ALA A 121 -19.94 -13.02 2.38
C ALA A 121 -19.03 -14.16 2.86
N LEU A 122 -18.38 -14.88 1.95
CA LEU A 122 -17.44 -15.96 2.28
C LEU A 122 -16.18 -15.39 2.96
N ALA A 123 -15.61 -14.31 2.45
CA ALA A 123 -14.45 -13.63 3.05
C ALA A 123 -14.75 -13.19 4.49
N THR A 124 -15.94 -12.62 4.72
CA THR A 124 -16.39 -12.20 6.05
C THR A 124 -16.47 -13.39 7.01
N LYS A 125 -17.04 -14.53 6.56
CA LYS A 125 -17.08 -15.75 7.37
C LYS A 125 -15.67 -16.27 7.71
N MET A 126 -14.76 -16.29 6.74
CA MET A 126 -13.37 -16.71 6.96
C MET A 126 -12.66 -15.79 7.95
N LEU A 127 -12.83 -14.47 7.85
CA LEU A 127 -12.26 -13.50 8.80
C LEU A 127 -12.81 -13.68 10.20
N GLN A 128 -14.12 -13.89 10.36
CA GLN A 128 -14.73 -14.16 11.65
C GLN A 128 -14.17 -15.45 12.31
N ALA A 129 -13.99 -16.51 11.50
CA ALA A 129 -13.37 -17.73 11.98
C ALA A 129 -11.91 -17.51 12.38
N ALA A 130 -11.14 -16.79 11.57
CA ALA A 130 -9.74 -16.43 11.85
C ALA A 130 -9.60 -15.63 13.16
N ILE A 131 -10.49 -14.67 13.39
CA ILE A 131 -10.52 -13.88 14.64
C ILE A 131 -10.82 -14.78 15.84
N LYS A 132 -11.79 -15.67 15.72
CA LYS A 132 -12.16 -16.60 16.81
C LYS A 132 -11.00 -17.53 17.19
N LEU A 133 -10.23 -18.01 16.23
CA LEU A 133 -9.07 -18.87 16.48
C LEU A 133 -7.97 -18.20 17.31
N ARG A 134 -7.88 -16.87 17.28
CA ARG A 134 -6.82 -16.10 17.95
C ARG A 134 -7.21 -15.54 19.33
N THR A 135 -8.48 -15.64 19.75
CA THR A 135 -8.96 -15.00 20.99
C THR A 135 -8.36 -15.57 22.27
N HIS A 136 -7.97 -16.85 22.30
CA HIS A 136 -7.58 -17.52 23.55
C HIS A 136 -6.08 -17.43 23.88
N THR A 137 -5.21 -17.21 22.87
CA THR A 137 -3.75 -17.28 23.04
C THR A 137 -3.04 -16.06 22.48
N PHE A 138 -3.80 -15.03 22.10
CA PHE A 138 -3.22 -13.86 21.47
C PHE A 138 -2.28 -13.11 22.42
N GLY A 139 -1.04 -12.97 21.99
CA GLY A 139 0.01 -12.26 22.74
C GLY A 139 0.84 -13.15 23.67
N GLU A 140 0.43 -14.38 23.97
CA GLU A 140 1.22 -15.30 24.81
C GLU A 140 2.42 -15.85 24.05
N ASN A 141 2.24 -16.22 22.79
CA ASN A 141 3.28 -16.80 21.94
C ASN A 141 3.36 -16.07 20.61
N LEU A 142 4.10 -14.96 20.56
CA LEU A 142 4.28 -14.20 19.33
C LEU A 142 5.21 -14.92 18.36
N SER A 143 4.78 -15.05 17.13
CA SER A 143 5.52 -15.70 16.04
C SER A 143 5.40 -14.90 14.73
N VAL A 144 6.26 -15.21 13.76
CA VAL A 144 6.11 -14.66 12.40
C VAL A 144 4.73 -14.96 11.83
N VAL A 145 4.18 -16.16 12.09
CA VAL A 145 2.87 -16.58 11.60
C VAL A 145 1.75 -15.73 12.18
N SER A 146 1.80 -15.42 13.49
CA SER A 146 0.79 -14.58 14.15
C SER A 146 0.82 -13.14 13.60
N VAL A 147 2.01 -12.59 13.31
CA VAL A 147 2.16 -11.26 12.68
C VAL A 147 1.61 -11.26 11.25
N VAL A 148 1.95 -12.28 10.45
CA VAL A 148 1.43 -12.42 9.08
C VAL A 148 -0.09 -12.57 9.08
N SER A 149 -0.65 -13.30 10.04
CA SER A 149 -2.10 -13.44 10.20
C SER A 149 -2.77 -12.08 10.44
N SER A 150 -2.24 -11.24 11.35
CA SER A 150 -2.75 -9.88 11.61
C SER A 150 -2.65 -9.01 10.38
N PHE A 151 -1.56 -9.11 9.62
CA PHE A 151 -1.38 -8.37 8.37
C PHE A 151 -2.41 -8.76 7.29
N PHE A 152 -2.65 -10.06 7.08
CA PHE A 152 -3.68 -10.49 6.13
C PHE A 152 -5.10 -10.12 6.59
N MET A 153 -5.38 -10.14 7.89
CA MET A 153 -6.64 -9.61 8.43
C MET A 153 -6.78 -8.11 8.12
N PHE A 154 -5.72 -7.32 8.33
CA PHE A 154 -5.69 -5.91 7.93
C PHE A 154 -6.04 -5.75 6.45
N ALA A 155 -5.31 -6.42 5.57
CA ALA A 155 -5.46 -6.25 4.13
C ALA A 155 -6.87 -6.66 3.63
N ALA A 156 -7.44 -7.73 4.20
CA ALA A 156 -8.80 -8.16 3.89
C ALA A 156 -9.86 -7.17 4.41
N LEU A 157 -9.74 -6.71 5.66
CA LEU A 157 -10.66 -5.72 6.24
C LEU A 157 -10.58 -4.37 5.51
N PHE A 158 -9.37 -3.96 5.11
CA PHE A 158 -9.16 -2.76 4.30
C PHE A 158 -9.89 -2.86 2.94
N GLY A 159 -9.74 -3.99 2.26
CA GLY A 159 -10.44 -4.26 1.00
C GLY A 159 -11.97 -4.36 1.13
N LEU A 160 -12.48 -4.70 2.33
CA LEU A 160 -13.91 -4.69 2.66
C LEU A 160 -14.44 -3.30 3.07
N GLY A 161 -13.57 -2.28 3.15
CA GLY A 161 -13.95 -0.94 3.59
C GLY A 161 -14.05 -0.76 5.11
N ASN A 162 -13.71 -1.77 5.91
CA ASN A 162 -13.77 -1.73 7.37
C ASN A 162 -12.54 -1.01 7.96
N GLN A 163 -12.44 0.29 7.77
CA GLN A 163 -11.24 1.10 8.01
C GLN A 163 -10.72 1.01 9.46
N ASN A 164 -11.61 1.15 10.47
CA ASN A 164 -11.21 1.12 11.87
C ASN A 164 -10.67 -0.27 12.27
N ALA A 165 -11.35 -1.33 11.84
CA ALA A 165 -10.89 -2.69 12.11
C ALA A 165 -9.58 -3.01 11.37
N ALA A 166 -9.43 -2.54 10.13
CA ALA A 166 -8.19 -2.66 9.37
C ALA A 166 -7.04 -1.96 10.10
N TRP A 167 -7.23 -0.71 10.53
CA TRP A 167 -6.21 0.03 11.29
C TRP A 167 -5.75 -0.72 12.53
N LEU A 168 -6.68 -1.22 13.34
CA LEU A 168 -6.35 -1.99 14.55
C LEU A 168 -5.51 -3.23 14.21
N ARG A 169 -5.83 -3.95 13.14
CA ARG A 169 -5.06 -5.13 12.72
C ARG A 169 -3.68 -4.78 12.16
N LEU A 170 -3.54 -3.65 11.47
CA LEU A 170 -2.23 -3.17 11.04
C LEU A 170 -1.36 -2.80 12.26
N ARG A 171 -1.93 -2.07 13.23
CA ARG A 171 -1.22 -1.74 14.48
C ARG A 171 -0.78 -2.97 15.24
N GLU A 172 -1.68 -3.95 15.37
CA GLU A 172 -1.36 -5.25 15.96
C GLU A 172 -0.18 -5.92 15.25
N ALA A 173 -0.21 -6.00 13.91
CA ALA A 173 0.87 -6.60 13.13
C ALA A 173 2.21 -5.87 13.32
N VAL A 174 2.19 -4.54 13.31
CA VAL A 174 3.40 -3.70 13.49
C VAL A 174 3.97 -3.87 14.89
N GLU A 175 3.16 -3.75 15.95
CA GLU A 175 3.65 -3.87 17.33
C GLU A 175 4.13 -5.28 17.65
N CYS A 176 3.40 -6.33 17.23
CA CYS A 176 3.88 -7.71 17.34
C CYS A 176 5.19 -7.92 16.56
N GLY A 177 5.30 -7.34 15.36
CA GLY A 177 6.53 -7.35 14.56
C GLY A 177 7.71 -6.70 15.28
N LYS A 178 7.49 -5.58 15.98
CA LYS A 178 8.50 -4.93 16.82
C LYS A 178 8.90 -5.80 18.01
N MET A 179 7.93 -6.41 18.69
CA MET A 179 8.19 -7.28 19.83
C MET A 179 9.04 -8.50 19.47
N ILE A 180 8.87 -9.09 18.30
CA ILE A 180 9.72 -10.19 17.80
C ILE A 180 11.01 -9.69 17.13
N GLY A 181 11.29 -8.39 17.16
CA GLY A 181 12.55 -7.80 16.71
C GLY A 181 12.73 -7.72 15.19
N LEU A 182 11.66 -7.67 14.38
CA LEU A 182 11.77 -7.63 12.90
C LEU A 182 12.62 -6.46 12.39
N HIS A 183 12.63 -5.32 13.08
CA HIS A 183 13.34 -4.10 12.72
C HIS A 183 14.77 -4.02 13.26
N GLN A 184 15.23 -5.04 13.99
CA GLN A 184 16.51 -5.05 14.68
C GLN A 184 17.49 -5.96 13.94
N PRO A 185 18.58 -5.46 13.31
CA PRO A 185 19.56 -6.29 12.61
C PRO A 185 20.19 -7.37 13.49
N ASP A 186 20.34 -7.09 14.78
CA ASP A 186 20.93 -8.03 15.73
C ASP A 186 20.13 -9.31 15.91
N THR A 187 18.81 -9.26 15.77
CA THR A 187 17.95 -10.44 15.88
C THR A 187 18.14 -11.43 14.73
N TYR A 188 18.71 -10.96 13.61
CA TYR A 188 18.98 -11.82 12.45
C TYR A 188 20.30 -12.58 12.53
N LYS A 189 21.22 -12.20 13.43
CA LYS A 189 22.56 -12.79 13.52
C LYS A 189 22.55 -14.31 13.76
N TYR A 190 21.60 -14.77 14.57
CA TYR A 190 21.53 -16.18 15.00
C TYR A 190 20.46 -17.00 14.25
N LEU A 191 19.77 -16.37 13.30
CA LEU A 191 18.75 -17.05 12.50
C LEU A 191 19.39 -17.83 11.35
N THR A 192 18.77 -18.95 11.01
CA THR A 192 19.07 -19.67 9.77
C THR A 192 18.64 -18.84 8.56
N ARG A 193 19.17 -19.19 7.39
CA ARG A 193 18.75 -18.54 6.12
C ARG A 193 17.23 -18.64 5.90
N ASP A 194 16.65 -19.78 6.22
CA ASP A 194 15.23 -20.07 6.08
C ASP A 194 14.34 -19.17 6.98
N GLU A 195 14.87 -18.76 8.12
CA GLU A 195 14.19 -17.88 9.05
C GLU A 195 14.39 -16.41 8.73
N LYS A 196 15.56 -16.02 8.19
CA LYS A 196 15.88 -14.62 7.84
C LYS A 196 14.94 -14.10 6.75
N GLY A 197 14.74 -14.86 5.68
CA GLY A 197 13.97 -14.43 4.51
C GLY A 197 12.53 -14.02 4.83
N PRO A 198 11.71 -14.90 5.44
CA PRO A 198 10.34 -14.56 5.81
C PRO A 198 10.26 -13.36 6.76
N ARG A 199 11.17 -13.26 7.74
CA ARG A 199 11.21 -12.12 8.68
C ARG A 199 11.53 -10.81 7.96
N PHE A 200 12.52 -10.79 7.09
CA PHE A 200 12.92 -9.61 6.34
C PHE A 200 11.82 -9.14 5.39
N ARG A 201 11.18 -10.06 4.67
CA ARG A 201 10.03 -9.75 3.80
C ARG A 201 8.88 -9.14 4.58
N LEU A 202 8.55 -9.75 5.71
CA LEU A 202 7.50 -9.26 6.60
C LEU A 202 7.83 -7.87 7.13
N PHE A 203 9.08 -7.62 7.55
CA PHE A 203 9.53 -6.29 7.95
C PHE A 203 9.32 -5.25 6.84
N LEU A 204 9.77 -5.52 5.63
CA LEU A 204 9.63 -4.60 4.51
C LEU A 204 8.15 -4.32 4.18
N ILE A 205 7.32 -5.34 4.14
CA ILE A 205 5.89 -5.18 3.83
C ILE A 205 5.17 -4.40 4.92
N LEU A 206 5.43 -4.68 6.19
CA LEU A 206 4.86 -3.91 7.28
C LEU A 206 5.32 -2.44 7.22
N SER A 207 6.61 -2.19 6.95
CA SER A 207 7.15 -0.84 6.84
C SER A 207 6.55 -0.04 5.68
N VAL A 208 6.46 -0.66 4.49
CA VAL A 208 5.83 -0.05 3.31
C VAL A 208 4.36 0.25 3.58
N THR A 209 3.64 -0.71 4.16
CA THR A 209 2.20 -0.59 4.42
C THR A 209 1.92 0.44 5.51
N GLU A 210 2.68 0.42 6.62
CA GLU A 210 2.53 1.40 7.70
C GLU A 210 2.77 2.83 7.18
N ARG A 211 3.86 3.05 6.41
CA ARG A 211 4.17 4.36 5.83
C ARG A 211 3.10 4.81 4.85
N GLY A 212 2.68 3.96 3.91
CA GLY A 212 1.61 4.28 2.98
C GLY A 212 0.32 4.64 3.70
N TYR A 213 -0.10 3.83 4.65
CA TYR A 213 -1.32 4.05 5.43
C TYR A 213 -1.22 5.31 6.31
N ALA A 214 -0.07 5.54 6.96
CA ALA A 214 0.17 6.72 7.79
C ALA A 214 0.10 8.01 6.97
N LEU A 215 0.73 8.07 5.80
CA LEU A 215 0.74 9.23 4.93
C LEU A 215 -0.64 9.51 4.29
N GLN A 216 -1.41 8.45 3.96
CA GLN A 216 -2.76 8.60 3.40
C GLN A 216 -3.81 8.95 4.46
N ARG A 217 -3.67 8.44 5.68
CA ARG A 217 -4.68 8.51 6.74
C ARG A 217 -4.29 9.36 7.95
N ASN A 218 -3.18 10.08 7.85
CA ASN A 218 -2.70 10.96 8.91
C ASN A 218 -2.39 10.24 10.24
N HIS A 219 -1.80 9.05 10.15
CA HIS A 219 -1.40 8.24 11.30
C HIS A 219 0.09 8.36 11.59
N TYR A 220 0.53 7.92 12.77
CA TYR A 220 1.93 7.87 13.14
C TYR A 220 2.62 6.63 12.58
N ILE A 221 3.94 6.73 12.41
CA ILE A 221 4.82 5.64 11.96
C ILE A 221 5.59 5.11 13.17
N SER A 222 5.59 3.79 13.35
CA SER A 222 6.31 3.10 14.44
C SER A 222 7.67 2.55 14.00
N PHE A 223 7.75 2.09 12.75
CA PHE A 223 9.03 1.72 12.16
C PHE A 223 9.72 2.99 11.64
N THR A 224 10.54 3.62 12.49
CA THR A 224 11.21 4.89 12.19
C THR A 224 12.60 4.70 11.57
N GLY A 225 13.02 5.70 10.80
CA GLY A 225 14.34 5.81 10.17
C GLY A 225 14.42 5.15 8.79
N GLN A 226 15.63 5.22 8.20
CA GLN A 226 15.89 4.66 6.88
C GLN A 226 16.08 3.14 6.97
N HIS A 227 15.15 2.39 6.43
CA HIS A 227 15.06 0.94 6.62
C HIS A 227 16.10 0.19 5.81
N LEU A 228 16.31 0.58 4.54
CA LEU A 228 17.25 -0.10 3.67
C LEU A 228 18.68 0.07 4.14
N SER A 229 19.08 1.26 4.60
CA SER A 229 20.44 1.47 5.11
C SER A 229 20.72 0.70 6.40
N LYS A 230 19.74 0.60 7.30
CA LYS A 230 19.86 -0.18 8.55
C LYS A 230 19.98 -1.68 8.30
N MET A 231 19.34 -2.18 7.24
CA MET A 231 19.24 -3.62 6.92
C MET A 231 20.13 -4.02 5.73
N ASP A 232 21.02 -3.14 5.27
CA ASP A 232 21.84 -3.33 4.06
C ASP A 232 22.66 -4.63 4.09
N GLY A 233 23.24 -4.98 5.22
CA GLY A 233 23.98 -6.25 5.37
C GLY A 233 23.09 -7.49 5.15
N ILE A 234 21.87 -7.46 5.66
CA ILE A 234 20.91 -8.55 5.48
C ILE A 234 20.42 -8.58 4.04
N TYR A 235 20.15 -7.41 3.46
CA TYR A 235 19.76 -7.29 2.07
C TYR A 235 20.82 -7.85 1.12
N ARG A 236 22.08 -7.49 1.29
CA ARG A 236 23.19 -8.01 0.47
C ARG A 236 23.38 -9.52 0.62
N GLU A 237 23.19 -10.07 1.83
CA GLU A 237 23.22 -11.51 2.04
C GLU A 237 22.12 -12.21 1.23
N ILE A 238 20.91 -11.62 1.19
CA ILE A 238 19.78 -12.13 0.42
C ILE A 238 20.04 -12.03 -1.08
N GLU A 239 20.54 -10.90 -1.56
CA GLU A 239 20.81 -10.64 -2.97
C GLU A 239 21.95 -11.54 -3.49
N THR A 240 23.01 -11.70 -2.74
CA THR A 240 24.14 -12.59 -3.09
C THR A 240 23.69 -14.04 -3.17
N ALA A 241 22.80 -14.47 -2.27
CA ALA A 241 22.24 -15.82 -2.32
C ALA A 241 21.34 -16.04 -3.54
N ALA A 242 20.64 -15.01 -4.01
CA ALA A 242 19.80 -15.05 -5.21
C ALA A 242 20.62 -15.14 -6.50
N THR A 243 21.80 -14.51 -6.54
CA THR A 243 22.70 -14.51 -7.74
C THR A 243 23.57 -15.77 -7.84
N SER A 244 23.80 -16.48 -6.73
CA SER A 244 24.66 -17.68 -6.69
C SER A 244 23.87 -18.93 -6.98
N GLN A 245 23.14 -19.15 -8.00
CA GLN A 245 22.44 -20.39 -8.46
C GLN A 245 22.24 -21.54 -7.42
N ILE A 246 22.66 -21.34 -6.20
CA ILE A 246 22.33 -22.16 -5.06
C ILE A 246 20.90 -21.77 -4.76
N SER A 247 19.95 -22.65 -5.07
CA SER A 247 18.52 -22.47 -4.76
C SER A 247 18.39 -22.06 -3.30
N SER A 248 18.52 -20.77 -3.05
CA SER A 248 18.35 -20.27 -1.70
C SER A 248 16.87 -20.27 -1.44
N ILE A 249 16.47 -20.82 -0.34
CA ILE A 249 15.12 -20.83 0.21
C ILE A 249 14.52 -19.40 0.30
N LEU A 250 15.34 -18.38 0.08
CA LEU A 250 14.98 -16.96 0.07
C LEU A 250 14.36 -16.50 -1.25
N VAL A 251 14.78 -17.13 -2.36
CA VAL A 251 14.28 -16.83 -3.70
C VAL A 251 13.91 -18.16 -4.36
N HIS A 252 12.63 -18.37 -4.60
CA HIS A 252 12.10 -19.67 -5.00
C HIS A 252 11.91 -19.86 -6.50
N ASP A 253 11.73 -18.76 -7.24
CA ASP A 253 11.60 -18.72 -8.70
C ASP A 253 11.79 -17.30 -9.22
N ASP A 254 11.73 -17.12 -10.54
CA ASP A 254 11.85 -15.79 -11.18
C ASP A 254 10.76 -14.81 -10.73
N LYS A 255 9.56 -15.31 -10.41
CA LYS A 255 8.45 -14.49 -9.88
C LYS A 255 8.80 -13.92 -8.51
N ASP A 256 9.49 -14.70 -7.68
CA ASP A 256 9.92 -14.29 -6.36
C ASP A 256 11.01 -13.21 -6.41
N VAL A 257 12.00 -13.37 -7.29
CA VAL A 257 13.03 -12.34 -7.54
C VAL A 257 12.37 -11.03 -7.95
N THR A 258 11.44 -11.10 -8.89
CA THR A 258 10.72 -9.92 -9.39
C THR A 258 9.88 -9.27 -8.28
N ALA A 259 9.16 -10.08 -7.48
CA ALA A 259 8.35 -9.60 -6.37
C ALA A 259 9.20 -8.87 -5.31
N MET A 260 10.36 -9.43 -4.96
CA MET A 260 11.27 -8.78 -4.01
C MET A 260 11.84 -7.47 -4.54
N ARG A 261 12.16 -7.38 -5.83
CA ARG A 261 12.61 -6.12 -6.45
C ARG A 261 11.55 -5.04 -6.35
N GLY A 262 10.28 -5.36 -6.64
CA GLY A 262 9.18 -4.42 -6.49
C GLY A 262 9.04 -3.91 -5.06
N LEU A 263 9.10 -4.81 -4.07
CA LEU A 263 9.00 -4.46 -2.65
C LEU A 263 10.16 -3.56 -2.19
N LEU A 264 11.39 -3.87 -2.62
CA LEU A 264 12.55 -3.05 -2.30
C LEU A 264 12.48 -1.67 -2.96
N GLN A 265 11.93 -1.60 -4.18
CA GLN A 265 11.73 -0.34 -4.88
C GLN A 265 10.68 0.54 -4.18
N LEU A 266 9.58 -0.04 -3.68
CA LEU A 266 8.60 0.67 -2.86
C LEU A 266 9.25 1.20 -1.56
N MET A 267 10.05 0.37 -0.89
CA MET A 267 10.74 0.80 0.33
C MET A 267 11.72 1.94 0.06
N LYS A 268 12.47 1.90 -1.05
CA LYS A 268 13.37 2.97 -1.47
C LYS A 268 12.62 4.29 -1.67
N LEU A 269 11.43 4.26 -2.29
CA LEU A 269 10.59 5.44 -2.45
C LEU A 269 10.12 6.01 -1.10
N PHE A 270 9.69 5.16 -0.18
CA PHE A 270 9.30 5.63 1.15
C PHE A 270 10.48 6.12 1.99
N ASP A 271 11.66 5.50 1.88
CA ASP A 271 12.88 5.94 2.57
C ASP A 271 13.42 7.27 2.04
N SER A 272 12.99 7.71 0.83
CA SER A 272 13.34 9.03 0.28
C SER A 272 12.58 10.18 0.94
N VAL A 273 11.50 9.90 1.67
CA VAL A 273 10.72 10.90 2.41
C VAL A 273 11.30 11.05 3.82
N ASP A 274 11.78 12.24 4.14
CA ASP A 274 12.27 12.58 5.46
C ASP A 274 11.12 12.57 6.49
N GLU A 275 11.29 11.84 7.58
CA GLU A 275 10.26 11.74 8.63
C GLU A 275 9.98 13.09 9.31
N ASP A 276 10.95 14.00 9.33
CA ASP A 276 10.81 15.32 9.94
C ASP A 276 9.74 16.19 9.25
N ILE A 277 9.46 15.94 7.96
CA ILE A 277 8.44 16.66 7.21
C ILE A 277 7.04 16.01 7.29
N ILE A 278 6.92 14.80 7.84
CA ILE A 278 5.63 14.09 7.93
C ILE A 278 4.57 14.92 8.69
N PRO A 279 4.88 15.63 9.79
CA PRO A 279 3.92 16.54 10.41
C PRO A 279 3.43 17.67 9.49
N CYS A 280 4.29 18.18 8.60
CA CYS A 280 3.89 19.17 7.59
C CYS A 280 3.00 18.53 6.53
N TRP A 281 3.38 17.36 6.06
CA TRP A 281 2.60 16.55 5.11
C TRP A 281 1.19 16.23 5.62
N ASN A 282 1.09 15.88 6.90
CA ASN A 282 -0.16 15.54 7.56
C ASN A 282 -0.89 16.76 8.16
N ARG A 283 -0.38 17.98 7.95
CA ARG A 283 -0.94 19.23 8.52
C ARG A 283 -1.05 19.21 10.05
N SER A 284 -0.25 18.40 10.72
CA SER A 284 -0.15 18.32 12.18
C SER A 284 1.00 19.15 12.75
N CYS A 285 1.69 19.93 11.91
CA CYS A 285 2.71 20.88 12.32
C CYS A 285 2.10 22.19 12.84
N SER A 286 2.95 23.11 13.29
CA SER A 286 2.54 24.42 13.84
C SER A 286 2.03 25.43 12.79
N ILE A 287 1.90 25.06 11.52
CA ILE A 287 1.44 25.98 10.45
C ILE A 287 0.02 26.52 10.73
N ALA A 288 -0.85 25.73 11.36
CA ALA A 288 -2.18 26.19 11.78
C ALA A 288 -2.13 27.36 12.79
N HIS A 289 -0.99 27.57 13.44
CA HIS A 289 -0.72 28.68 14.39
C HIS A 289 0.10 29.80 13.75
N GLY A 290 0.25 29.80 12.40
CA GLY A 290 0.86 30.87 11.63
C GLY A 290 2.34 30.73 11.32
N SER A 291 3.04 29.74 11.86
CA SER A 291 4.45 29.51 11.53
C SER A 291 4.84 28.05 11.66
N CYS A 292 5.62 27.56 10.71
CA CYS A 292 6.25 26.25 10.78
C CYS A 292 7.71 26.36 10.30
N THR A 293 8.65 25.88 11.11
CA THR A 293 10.09 25.87 10.79
C THR A 293 10.58 24.51 10.30
N ARG A 294 9.71 23.50 10.26
CA ARG A 294 10.08 22.12 9.88
C ARG A 294 10.25 21.95 8.38
N LEU A 295 9.49 22.68 7.58
CA LEU A 295 9.57 22.62 6.12
C LEU A 295 10.15 23.94 5.59
N ASN A 296 11.21 23.83 4.79
CA ASN A 296 11.84 24.95 4.11
C ASN A 296 12.28 24.54 2.69
N ALA A 297 12.64 25.51 1.85
CA ALA A 297 13.01 25.27 0.46
C ALA A 297 14.15 24.24 0.27
N ALA A 298 15.15 24.26 1.16
CA ALA A 298 16.27 23.31 1.10
C ALA A 298 15.83 21.87 1.41
N GLN A 299 14.95 21.68 2.39
CA GLN A 299 14.38 20.36 2.69
C GLN A 299 13.49 19.88 1.55
N VAL A 300 12.64 20.75 0.99
CA VAL A 300 11.80 20.42 -0.19
C VAL A 300 12.67 19.95 -1.35
N HIS A 301 13.73 20.69 -1.67
CA HIS A 301 14.63 20.33 -2.76
C HIS A 301 15.31 18.97 -2.53
N ARG A 302 15.78 18.72 -1.31
CA ARG A 302 16.39 17.44 -0.94
C ARG A 302 15.41 16.27 -1.12
N VAL A 303 14.19 16.40 -0.60
CA VAL A 303 13.17 15.34 -0.70
C VAL A 303 12.73 15.16 -2.16
N TYR A 304 12.52 16.25 -2.90
CA TYR A 304 12.19 16.18 -4.32
C TYR A 304 13.24 15.40 -5.12
N ASN A 305 14.51 15.70 -4.93
CA ASN A 305 15.61 15.01 -5.61
C ASN A 305 15.64 13.53 -5.21
N ALA A 306 15.57 13.23 -3.90
CA ALA A 306 15.58 11.86 -3.40
C ALA A 306 14.42 11.03 -3.97
N VAL A 307 13.20 11.56 -4.00
CA VAL A 307 12.03 10.90 -4.58
C VAL A 307 12.18 10.72 -6.10
N SER A 308 12.69 11.76 -6.80
CA SER A 308 12.87 11.72 -8.26
C SER A 308 13.93 10.71 -8.67
N GLU A 309 15.04 10.62 -7.93
CA GLU A 309 16.15 9.69 -8.18
C GLU A 309 15.85 8.25 -7.75
N ALA A 310 14.88 8.06 -6.84
CA ALA A 310 14.53 6.74 -6.32
C ALA A 310 14.02 5.79 -7.41
N MET A 311 13.44 6.31 -8.49
CA MET A 311 12.92 5.52 -9.61
C MET A 311 13.35 6.16 -10.94
N PRO A 312 13.81 5.37 -11.93
CA PRO A 312 14.15 5.91 -13.24
C PRO A 312 12.90 6.49 -13.94
N PRO A 313 13.02 7.63 -14.64
CA PRO A 313 11.90 8.41 -15.15
C PRO A 313 11.12 7.75 -16.29
N THR A 314 11.68 6.73 -16.92
CA THR A 314 11.06 6.08 -18.09
C THR A 314 11.12 4.57 -17.99
N ARG A 315 10.00 3.93 -18.32
CA ARG A 315 9.95 2.52 -18.67
C ARG A 315 10.83 2.34 -19.93
N ALA A 316 11.89 1.55 -19.82
CA ALA A 316 12.63 1.13 -21.03
C ALA A 316 11.64 0.36 -21.92
N ARG A 317 11.09 1.02 -22.92
CA ARG A 317 10.25 0.36 -23.92
C ARG A 317 11.15 -0.51 -24.77
N TYR A 318 10.98 -1.82 -24.70
CA TYR A 318 11.31 -2.65 -25.85
C TYR A 318 10.34 -2.25 -26.97
N PRO A 319 10.83 -1.81 -28.14
CA PRO A 319 9.94 -1.61 -29.27
C PRO A 319 9.33 -2.97 -29.62
N ALA A 320 8.04 -3.11 -29.43
CA ALA A 320 7.27 -4.20 -30.00
C ALA A 320 7.18 -3.93 -31.52
N HIS A 321 8.20 -4.26 -32.28
CA HIS A 321 8.11 -4.43 -33.71
C HIS A 321 7.96 -5.92 -34.03
N PRO A 322 6.77 -6.36 -34.42
CA PRO A 322 6.61 -7.67 -35.04
C PRO A 322 7.23 -7.58 -36.43
N GLY A 323 8.46 -8.04 -36.60
CA GLY A 323 9.06 -8.16 -37.92
C GLY A 323 10.57 -7.88 -38.09
N GLN A 324 11.34 -7.64 -37.04
CA GLN A 324 12.80 -7.55 -37.19
C GLN A 324 13.49 -8.83 -36.71
N ASN A 325 14.22 -9.45 -37.67
CA ASN A 325 15.01 -10.66 -37.46
C ASN A 325 16.08 -10.43 -36.37
N HIS A 326 16.16 -11.37 -35.44
CA HIS A 326 17.03 -11.42 -34.27
C HIS A 326 18.54 -11.63 -34.56
N LEU A 327 19.06 -11.20 -35.71
CA LEU A 327 20.45 -11.49 -36.11
C LEU A 327 21.47 -10.36 -35.90
N ASP A 328 21.02 -9.15 -35.53
CA ASP A 328 21.93 -7.98 -35.36
C ASP A 328 21.85 -7.32 -33.98
N ALA A 329 21.42 -8.04 -32.94
CA ALA A 329 21.45 -7.53 -31.57
C ALA A 329 22.88 -7.69 -30.99
N ASP A 330 23.53 -6.56 -30.69
CA ASP A 330 24.79 -6.50 -29.96
C ASP A 330 24.73 -7.33 -28.66
N PRO A 331 25.59 -8.36 -28.49
CA PRO A 331 25.61 -9.19 -27.31
C PRO A 331 25.88 -8.42 -26.00
N SER A 332 26.48 -7.22 -26.10
CA SER A 332 26.75 -6.37 -24.93
C SER A 332 25.50 -5.64 -24.40
N ALA A 333 24.45 -5.47 -25.23
CA ALA A 333 23.17 -4.89 -24.81
C ALA A 333 22.30 -5.85 -24.00
N VAL A 334 22.55 -7.15 -24.08
CA VAL A 334 21.77 -8.19 -23.39
C VAL A 334 22.11 -8.29 -21.88
N GLN A 335 23.27 -7.79 -21.46
CA GLN A 335 23.71 -7.88 -20.05
C GLN A 335 23.01 -6.91 -19.09
N HIS A 336 22.19 -5.96 -19.58
CA HIS A 336 21.44 -5.03 -18.75
C HIS A 336 19.95 -5.39 -18.59
N SER A 337 19.49 -6.52 -19.10
CA SER A 337 18.08 -6.94 -19.09
C SER A 337 17.60 -7.54 -17.74
N GLY A 338 18.45 -7.59 -16.73
CA GLY A 338 18.14 -8.21 -15.42
C GLY A 338 17.37 -7.34 -14.42
N THR A 339 16.98 -6.08 -14.75
CA THR A 339 16.57 -5.10 -13.73
C THR A 339 15.15 -4.54 -13.90
N THR A 340 14.32 -5.07 -14.79
CA THR A 340 13.00 -4.49 -15.07
C THR A 340 11.92 -5.02 -14.13
N LEU A 341 11.16 -4.08 -13.52
CA LEU A 341 9.91 -4.38 -12.83
C LEU A 341 8.86 -4.86 -13.84
N ASN A 342 7.97 -5.78 -13.44
CA ASN A 342 6.80 -6.11 -14.25
C ASN A 342 5.78 -4.95 -14.24
N ASP A 343 4.76 -5.00 -15.10
CA ASP A 343 3.81 -3.92 -15.27
C ASP A 343 3.08 -3.53 -13.97
N PRO A 344 2.54 -4.46 -13.16
CA PRO A 344 1.94 -4.12 -11.88
C PRO A 344 2.92 -3.44 -10.92
N GLN A 345 4.10 -3.97 -10.75
CA GLN A 345 5.10 -3.39 -9.84
C GLN A 345 5.58 -2.03 -10.30
N TRP A 346 5.79 -1.88 -11.62
CA TRP A 346 6.16 -0.60 -12.20
C TRP A 346 5.06 0.43 -11.97
N ALA A 347 3.80 0.07 -12.20
CA ALA A 347 2.66 0.96 -12.00
C ALA A 347 2.53 1.41 -10.53
N ASP A 348 2.69 0.49 -9.59
CA ASP A 348 2.65 0.80 -8.15
C ASP A 348 3.76 1.77 -7.75
N CYS A 349 5.00 1.48 -8.13
CA CYS A 349 6.15 2.34 -7.83
C CYS A 349 6.03 3.70 -8.52
N PHE A 350 5.60 3.73 -9.79
CA PHE A 350 5.47 4.96 -10.54
C PHE A 350 4.37 5.86 -9.96
N VAL A 351 3.17 5.31 -9.71
CA VAL A 351 2.07 6.09 -9.13
C VAL A 351 2.43 6.53 -7.71
N LEU A 352 3.09 5.69 -6.92
CA LEU A 352 3.61 6.08 -5.60
C LEU A 352 4.57 7.27 -5.71
N GLN A 353 5.56 7.22 -6.61
CA GLN A 353 6.51 8.32 -6.80
C GLN A 353 5.78 9.63 -7.13
N GLN A 354 4.88 9.59 -8.11
CA GLN A 354 4.15 10.79 -8.54
C GLN A 354 3.24 11.32 -7.44
N TRP A 355 2.60 10.43 -6.69
CA TRP A 355 1.81 10.80 -5.53
C TRP A 355 2.65 11.47 -4.43
N LEU A 356 3.84 10.94 -4.13
CA LEU A 356 4.78 11.56 -3.18
C LEU A 356 5.17 12.98 -3.62
N LEU A 357 5.41 13.18 -4.91
CA LEU A 357 5.75 14.51 -5.46
C LEU A 357 4.59 15.50 -5.36
N VAL A 358 3.36 15.07 -5.66
CA VAL A 358 2.17 15.93 -5.50
C VAL A 358 1.94 16.26 -4.03
N ARG A 359 2.08 15.31 -3.12
CA ARG A 359 1.92 15.53 -1.68
C ARG A 359 2.99 16.49 -1.13
N LEU A 360 4.23 16.40 -1.61
CA LEU A 360 5.29 17.36 -1.28
C LEU A 360 4.90 18.76 -1.78
N TRP A 361 4.43 18.86 -3.02
CA TRP A 361 3.97 20.13 -3.60
C TRP A 361 2.78 20.73 -2.80
N VAL A 362 1.81 19.91 -2.39
CA VAL A 362 0.71 20.36 -1.50
C VAL A 362 1.26 20.89 -0.17
N SER A 363 2.29 20.27 0.36
CA SER A 363 2.95 20.77 1.57
C SER A 363 3.63 22.13 1.32
N CYS A 364 4.25 22.34 0.16
CA CYS A 364 4.81 23.65 -0.22
C CYS A 364 3.72 24.71 -0.36
N LEU A 365 2.60 24.37 -1.01
CA LEU A 365 1.45 25.27 -1.14
C LEU A 365 0.91 25.72 0.24
N THR A 366 0.73 24.76 1.15
CA THR A 366 0.19 25.06 2.50
C THR A 366 1.16 25.82 3.39
N HIS A 367 2.46 25.81 3.10
CA HIS A 367 3.50 26.53 3.83
C HIS A 367 3.98 27.80 3.14
N ASP A 368 3.28 28.23 2.07
CA ASP A 368 3.62 29.43 1.28
C ASP A 368 5.08 29.41 0.75
N LEU A 369 5.52 28.25 0.32
CA LEU A 369 6.88 28.02 -0.22
C LEU A 369 6.93 27.99 -1.74
N LEU A 370 5.77 28.06 -2.44
CA LEU A 370 5.75 28.10 -3.90
C LEU A 370 6.29 29.43 -4.40
N ASP A 371 7.08 29.36 -5.50
CA ASP A 371 7.74 30.52 -6.09
C ASP A 371 7.67 30.42 -7.63
N GLU A 372 6.86 31.28 -8.24
CA GLU A 372 6.63 31.29 -9.69
C GLU A 372 7.86 31.77 -10.47
N ASP A 373 8.74 32.57 -9.84
CA ASP A 373 9.99 33.04 -10.44
C ASP A 373 11.12 32.01 -10.33
N SER A 374 10.89 30.93 -9.61
CA SER A 374 11.87 29.86 -9.43
C SER A 374 12.22 29.18 -10.77
N SER A 375 13.51 28.89 -10.96
CA SER A 375 13.97 28.02 -12.05
C SER A 375 13.58 26.55 -11.83
N LEU A 376 13.16 26.19 -10.62
CA LEU A 376 12.77 24.83 -10.23
C LEU A 376 11.29 24.60 -10.52
N HIS A 377 11.01 23.79 -11.53
CA HIS A 377 9.64 23.52 -11.98
C HIS A 377 8.70 23.02 -10.86
N PHE A 378 9.22 22.21 -9.93
CA PHE A 378 8.44 21.68 -8.82
C PHE A 378 8.03 22.72 -7.76
N MET A 379 8.61 23.93 -7.79
CA MET A 379 8.23 25.04 -6.92
C MET A 379 7.11 25.91 -7.52
N LYS A 380 6.69 25.62 -8.74
CA LYS A 380 5.66 26.39 -9.43
C LYS A 380 4.26 25.86 -9.16
N SER A 381 3.27 26.73 -9.20
CA SER A 381 1.85 26.39 -8.96
C SER A 381 1.28 25.39 -9.97
N GLY A 382 1.76 25.38 -11.22
CA GLY A 382 1.34 24.45 -12.26
C GLY A 382 1.93 23.05 -12.17
N PHE A 383 2.85 22.76 -11.22
CA PHE A 383 3.54 21.48 -11.14
C PHE A 383 2.60 20.27 -10.96
N ALA A 384 1.61 20.36 -10.07
CA ALA A 384 0.67 19.28 -9.84
C ALA A 384 -0.11 18.88 -11.11
N VAL A 385 -0.43 19.86 -11.98
CA VAL A 385 -1.09 19.60 -13.27
C VAL A 385 -0.18 18.78 -14.19
N SER A 386 1.10 19.14 -14.28
CA SER A 386 2.07 18.41 -15.11
C SER A 386 2.32 16.99 -14.63
N VAL A 387 2.36 16.78 -13.31
CA VAL A 387 2.47 15.45 -12.70
C VAL A 387 1.24 14.60 -13.02
N ALA A 388 0.03 15.16 -12.82
CA ALA A 388 -1.22 14.45 -13.10
C ALA A 388 -1.36 14.08 -14.58
N ALA A 389 -0.99 14.97 -15.50
CA ALA A 389 -0.96 14.68 -16.94
C ALA A 389 0.01 13.53 -17.26
N THR A 390 1.18 13.52 -16.63
CA THR A 390 2.18 12.44 -16.78
C THR A 390 1.64 11.11 -16.27
N VAL A 391 0.97 11.10 -15.10
CA VAL A 391 0.34 9.88 -14.55
C VAL A 391 -0.72 9.35 -15.50
N TRP A 392 -1.59 10.20 -16.02
CA TRP A 392 -2.61 9.80 -16.99
C TRP A 392 -1.98 9.17 -18.23
N GLU A 393 -0.97 9.82 -18.84
CA GLU A 393 -0.30 9.34 -20.05
C GLU A 393 0.33 7.97 -19.87
N GLN A 394 0.82 7.66 -18.69
CA GLN A 394 1.39 6.34 -18.40
C GLN A 394 0.31 5.31 -18.07
N CYS A 395 -0.68 5.67 -17.24
CA CYS A 395 -1.74 4.75 -16.82
C CYS A 395 -2.65 4.33 -17.99
N ARG A 396 -2.98 5.24 -18.93
CA ARG A 396 -3.81 4.91 -20.11
C ARG A 396 -3.19 3.90 -21.05
N GLN A 397 -1.89 3.64 -20.93
CA GLN A 397 -1.16 2.64 -21.74
C GLN A 397 -1.12 1.26 -21.08
N LEU A 398 -1.62 1.16 -19.85
CA LEU A 398 -1.67 -0.08 -19.08
C LEU A 398 -3.06 -0.71 -19.20
N GLU A 399 -3.12 -2.02 -19.10
CA GLU A 399 -4.38 -2.71 -18.93
C GLU A 399 -4.97 -2.37 -17.55
N THR A 400 -6.27 -2.20 -17.44
CA THR A 400 -6.97 -1.86 -16.19
C THR A 400 -6.62 -2.80 -15.04
N ARG A 401 -6.48 -4.11 -15.31
CA ARG A 401 -6.10 -5.11 -14.30
C ARG A 401 -4.76 -4.83 -13.62
N VAL A 402 -3.83 -4.16 -14.33
CA VAL A 402 -2.52 -3.79 -13.81
C VAL A 402 -2.62 -2.79 -12.66
N LEU A 403 -3.60 -1.89 -12.72
CA LEU A 403 -3.89 -0.93 -11.66
C LEU A 403 -4.78 -1.54 -10.57
N GLU A 404 -5.77 -2.32 -10.94
CA GLU A 404 -6.75 -2.91 -10.01
C GLU A 404 -6.16 -3.93 -9.04
N VAL A 405 -5.04 -4.58 -9.39
CA VAL A 405 -4.37 -5.54 -8.50
C VAL A 405 -3.92 -4.91 -7.17
N HIS A 406 -3.69 -3.60 -7.16
CA HIS A 406 -3.28 -2.86 -5.97
C HIS A 406 -4.45 -2.41 -5.08
N GLY A 407 -5.69 -2.64 -5.54
CA GLY A 407 -6.91 -2.35 -4.78
C GLY A 407 -7.09 -0.87 -4.48
N ILE A 408 -7.73 -0.59 -3.33
CA ILE A 408 -8.14 0.77 -2.94
C ILE A 408 -6.95 1.73 -2.81
N GLY A 409 -5.78 1.25 -2.38
CA GLY A 409 -4.60 2.10 -2.20
C GLY A 409 -4.13 2.78 -3.51
N MET A 410 -4.26 2.12 -4.64
CA MET A 410 -3.98 2.71 -5.96
C MET A 410 -4.99 3.82 -6.29
N ILE A 411 -6.27 3.54 -6.06
CA ILE A 411 -7.36 4.49 -6.34
C ILE A 411 -7.19 5.75 -5.49
N GLU A 412 -6.86 5.62 -4.22
CA GLU A 412 -6.63 6.75 -3.32
C GLU A 412 -5.46 7.62 -3.77
N ARG A 413 -4.35 7.02 -4.21
CA ARG A 413 -3.22 7.79 -4.74
C ARG A 413 -3.59 8.55 -6.02
N LEU A 414 -4.30 7.92 -6.95
CA LEU A 414 -4.79 8.56 -8.17
C LEU A 414 -5.76 9.70 -7.85
N PHE A 415 -6.66 9.49 -6.90
CA PHE A 415 -7.59 10.52 -6.41
C PHE A 415 -6.83 11.71 -5.80
N ASP A 416 -5.85 11.47 -4.92
CA ASP A 416 -5.05 12.54 -4.32
C ASP A 416 -4.27 13.34 -5.37
N VAL A 417 -3.75 12.68 -6.42
CA VAL A 417 -3.09 13.37 -7.54
C VAL A 417 -4.09 14.28 -8.27
N ALA A 418 -5.31 13.82 -8.52
CA ALA A 418 -6.36 14.63 -9.14
C ALA A 418 -6.80 15.79 -8.24
N MET A 419 -6.91 15.58 -6.93
CA MET A 419 -7.19 16.65 -5.97
C MET A 419 -6.09 17.72 -5.96
N GLY A 420 -4.82 17.33 -6.17
CA GLY A 420 -3.72 18.26 -6.36
C GLY A 420 -3.94 19.19 -7.58
N VAL A 421 -4.56 18.69 -8.64
CA VAL A 421 -4.94 19.52 -9.81
C VAL A 421 -6.03 20.54 -9.44
N CYS A 422 -7.06 20.12 -8.69
CA CYS A 422 -8.09 21.04 -8.20
C CYS A 422 -7.45 22.17 -7.38
N MET A 423 -6.55 21.86 -6.47
CA MET A 423 -5.81 22.86 -5.68
C MET A 423 -4.95 23.78 -6.56
N ALA A 424 -4.30 23.24 -7.60
CA ALA A 424 -3.52 24.06 -8.52
C ALA A 424 -4.41 25.06 -9.27
N ILE A 425 -5.55 24.65 -9.79
CA ILE A 425 -6.51 25.53 -10.46
C ILE A 425 -6.98 26.66 -9.53
N GLU A 426 -7.30 26.33 -8.29
CA GLU A 426 -7.80 27.29 -7.30
C GLU A 426 -6.73 28.32 -6.87
N HIS A 427 -5.47 27.89 -6.71
CA HIS A 427 -4.41 28.72 -6.14
C HIS A 427 -3.45 29.32 -7.17
N CYS A 428 -3.53 28.92 -8.44
CA CYS A 428 -2.67 29.45 -9.50
C CYS A 428 -2.90 30.94 -9.72
N LYS A 429 -1.82 31.72 -9.76
CA LYS A 429 -1.84 33.18 -9.99
C LYS A 429 -0.96 33.52 -11.20
N GLY A 430 -1.18 34.70 -11.77
CA GLY A 430 -0.32 35.22 -12.82
C GLY A 430 -0.48 34.54 -14.20
N LEU A 431 0.61 34.50 -14.97
CA LEU A 431 0.64 33.99 -16.36
C LEU A 431 0.35 32.49 -16.46
N ASP A 432 0.74 31.71 -15.45
CA ASP A 432 0.54 30.26 -15.42
C ASP A 432 -0.93 29.87 -15.13
N ARG A 433 -1.78 30.83 -14.70
CA ARG A 433 -3.18 30.56 -14.42
C ARG A 433 -3.94 30.02 -15.62
N ALA A 434 -3.73 30.59 -16.81
CA ALA A 434 -4.41 30.15 -18.02
C ALA A 434 -4.00 28.71 -18.40
N TYR A 435 -2.73 28.36 -18.26
CA TYR A 435 -2.24 27.01 -18.47
C TYR A 435 -2.79 26.05 -17.43
N ALA A 436 -2.63 26.34 -16.14
CA ALA A 436 -3.10 25.48 -15.06
C ALA A 436 -4.62 25.26 -15.14
N THR A 437 -5.39 26.28 -15.49
CA THR A 437 -6.84 26.15 -15.67
C THR A 437 -7.17 25.28 -16.87
N THR A 438 -6.66 25.61 -18.06
CA THR A 438 -7.03 24.87 -19.29
C THR A 438 -6.53 23.42 -19.27
N ALA A 439 -5.25 23.22 -18.97
CA ALA A 439 -4.64 21.89 -18.90
C ALA A 439 -5.18 21.10 -17.69
N GLY A 440 -5.44 21.77 -16.56
CA GLY A 440 -6.00 21.14 -15.37
C GLY A 440 -7.41 20.62 -15.60
N HIS A 441 -8.32 21.41 -16.22
CA HIS A 441 -9.66 20.94 -16.56
C HIS A 441 -9.62 19.74 -17.51
N ALA A 442 -8.81 19.79 -18.56
CA ALA A 442 -8.64 18.66 -19.47
C ALA A 442 -8.13 17.39 -18.74
N THR A 443 -7.14 17.57 -17.85
CA THR A 443 -6.59 16.47 -17.05
C THR A 443 -7.64 15.85 -16.12
N LEU A 444 -8.46 16.67 -15.43
CA LEU A 444 -9.50 16.17 -14.53
C LEU A 444 -10.55 15.35 -15.27
N GLN A 445 -10.92 15.72 -16.51
CA GLN A 445 -11.84 14.91 -17.31
C GLN A 445 -11.29 13.48 -17.54
N HIS A 446 -9.98 13.35 -17.75
CA HIS A 446 -9.34 12.03 -17.86
C HIS A 446 -9.39 11.23 -16.55
N TYR A 447 -9.22 11.90 -15.40
CA TYR A 447 -9.30 11.24 -14.09
C TYR A 447 -10.72 10.80 -13.74
N PHE A 448 -11.76 11.54 -14.13
CA PHE A 448 -13.14 11.07 -13.98
C PHE A 448 -13.34 9.73 -14.72
N VAL A 449 -12.90 9.65 -15.98
CA VAL A 449 -12.99 8.43 -16.76
C VAL A 449 -12.16 7.30 -16.12
N LEU A 450 -10.94 7.58 -15.67
CA LEU A 450 -10.05 6.60 -15.06
C LEU A 450 -10.65 6.02 -13.77
N LEU A 451 -11.10 6.89 -12.86
CA LEU A 451 -11.68 6.47 -11.58
C LEU A 451 -13.00 5.72 -11.76
N ASP A 452 -13.85 6.15 -12.70
CA ASP A 452 -15.11 5.45 -13.01
C ASP A 452 -14.89 4.04 -13.57
N HIS A 453 -13.77 3.82 -14.27
CA HIS A 453 -13.41 2.50 -14.82
C HIS A 453 -12.78 1.56 -13.80
N LEU A 454 -12.14 2.10 -12.77
CA LEU A 454 -11.50 1.29 -11.74
C LEU A 454 -12.53 0.77 -10.73
N ARG A 455 -12.39 -0.48 -10.34
CA ARG A 455 -13.26 -1.09 -9.31
C ARG A 455 -13.18 -0.27 -8.01
N ASN A 456 -14.35 0.08 -7.45
CA ASN A 456 -14.52 0.91 -6.26
C ASN A 456 -14.07 2.39 -6.43
N GLY A 457 -13.72 2.83 -7.63
CA GLY A 457 -13.36 4.22 -7.90
C GLY A 457 -14.55 5.15 -8.07
N GLY A 458 -15.61 4.68 -8.79
CA GLY A 458 -16.69 5.53 -9.24
C GLY A 458 -17.59 6.08 -8.14
N HIS A 459 -18.00 5.26 -7.18
CA HIS A 459 -19.02 5.69 -6.20
C HIS A 459 -18.51 6.65 -5.13
N THR A 460 -17.27 6.55 -4.70
CA THR A 460 -16.75 7.40 -3.61
C THR A 460 -15.77 8.43 -4.14
N TYR A 461 -14.79 8.01 -4.90
CA TYR A 461 -13.67 8.89 -5.28
C TYR A 461 -14.01 9.78 -6.47
N SER A 462 -14.67 9.25 -7.50
CA SER A 462 -15.06 10.04 -8.66
C SER A 462 -16.15 11.06 -8.31
N SER A 463 -17.14 10.72 -7.46
CA SER A 463 -18.16 11.66 -7.00
C SER A 463 -17.55 12.80 -6.18
N THR A 464 -16.69 12.48 -5.20
CA THR A 464 -16.02 13.51 -4.40
C THR A 464 -15.11 14.42 -5.25
N LEU A 465 -14.41 13.84 -6.24
CA LEU A 465 -13.61 14.63 -7.16
C LEU A 465 -14.48 15.57 -8.02
N ARG A 466 -15.67 15.13 -8.47
CA ARG A 466 -16.62 15.98 -9.21
C ARG A 466 -17.15 17.12 -8.35
N GLU A 467 -17.52 16.86 -7.11
CA GLU A 467 -17.94 17.88 -6.16
C GLU A 467 -16.86 18.95 -5.94
N ALA A 468 -15.60 18.52 -5.75
CA ALA A 468 -14.46 19.43 -5.65
C ALA A 468 -14.25 20.23 -6.94
N TYR A 469 -14.38 19.60 -8.09
CA TYR A 469 -14.26 20.25 -9.39
C TYR A 469 -15.35 21.30 -9.62
N ASP A 470 -16.61 21.00 -9.29
CA ASP A 470 -17.73 21.92 -9.45
C ASP A 470 -17.58 23.15 -8.54
N SER A 471 -16.99 22.97 -7.34
CA SER A 471 -16.74 24.05 -6.40
C SER A 471 -15.72 25.07 -6.88
N ILE A 472 -14.78 24.70 -7.77
CA ILE A 472 -13.81 25.64 -8.35
C ILE A 472 -14.31 26.33 -9.63
N GLN A 473 -15.44 25.91 -10.19
CA GLN A 473 -16.05 26.58 -11.35
C GLN A 473 -17.00 27.72 -10.94
N THR A 474 -17.46 27.68 -9.69
CA THR A 474 -18.36 28.74 -9.12
C THR A 474 -17.55 29.86 -8.49
#